data_d8ae177d6b9e56a462464c0b232766e1
#
_entry.id   d8ae177d6b9e56a462464c0b232766e1
#
_cell.length_a   1.000
_cell.length_b   1.000
_cell.length_c   1.000
_cell.angle_alpha   90.00
_cell.angle_beta   90.00
_cell.angle_gamma   90.00
#
_symmetry.space_group_name_H-M   'P 1'
#
loop_
_entity.id
_entity.type
_entity.pdbx_description
1 polymer ?
#
loop_
_entity_poly.entity_id
_entity_poly.type
_entity_poly.pdbx_seq_one_letter_code
_entity_poly.pdbx_strand_id
1 'polypeptide(L)'
;MERFFLGDLRKPILDSRLITGVRFEKYNYKIIKCGKYIQIYHYASSRVNSSLECFGFKKIYKKGRVVVKEYKKIENRNIIRSKLNCQRLAKANVDSWMSFITLTYRENMQDVAQAKLDFRYFVKNIQKIKKDFKYIVIPEFQKRGAIHFHFLSNLSLEDKDIIVKQKDNDKYYDVKYWSKGFSSFENVVGDCKKIVGYISKYLTKDDVDERLFNFRRFSSSQNLNKPIVEYVDLKNQHARNELCNLIKNSELIYADSYLDPYLNEIKFYELLG
;
A
#
# COMPACT_ATOMS: atom_id res chain seq x y z
N MET A 1 -8.54 18.21 36.01
CA MET A 1 -8.66 18.01 34.54
C MET A 1 -7.29 18.25 33.93
N GLU A 2 -6.42 17.23 34.01
CA GLU A 2 -5.00 17.36 33.59
C GLU A 2 -4.88 17.16 32.09
N ARG A 3 -4.33 18.18 31.44
CA ARG A 3 -3.96 18.15 30.03
C ARG A 3 -2.66 17.36 29.92
N PHE A 4 -2.73 16.11 29.49
CA PHE A 4 -1.54 15.41 29.03
C PHE A 4 -1.11 16.01 27.68
N PHE A 5 -0.07 16.83 27.70
CA PHE A 5 0.59 17.36 26.52
C PHE A 5 1.39 16.25 25.84
N LEU A 6 1.30 16.16 24.53
CA LEU A 6 2.15 15.33 23.67
C LEU A 6 3.67 15.58 23.88
N GLY A 7 4.03 16.64 24.62
CA GLY A 7 5.40 16.97 25.01
C GLY A 7 6.03 15.99 26.00
N ASP A 8 5.23 15.37 26.85
CA ASP A 8 5.73 14.46 27.88
C ASP A 8 6.07 13.06 27.36
N LEU A 9 5.60 12.71 26.16
CA LEU A 9 6.02 11.49 25.46
C LEU A 9 7.44 11.59 24.83
N ARG A 10 8.10 12.72 24.91
CA ARG A 10 9.44 12.94 24.36
C ARG A 10 10.58 12.56 25.30
N LYS A 11 10.32 12.48 26.57
CA LYS A 11 11.25 11.85 27.51
C LYS A 11 10.87 10.37 27.56
N PRO A 12 11.72 9.47 27.08
CA PRO A 12 11.51 8.09 27.40
C PRO A 12 11.58 8.02 28.93
N ILE A 13 10.47 7.75 29.60
CA ILE A 13 10.49 7.18 30.94
C ILE A 13 11.00 5.77 30.73
N LEU A 14 12.26 5.69 30.34
CA LEU A 14 13.05 4.50 30.27
C LEU A 14 13.60 4.28 31.67
N ASP A 15 12.78 3.66 32.52
CA ASP A 15 13.36 2.96 33.63
C ASP A 15 14.31 1.91 33.01
N SER A 16 15.60 2.22 33.03
CA SER A 16 16.66 1.41 32.46
C SER A 16 16.66 -0.04 32.97
N ARG A 17 15.90 -0.32 34.03
CA ARG A 17 15.73 -1.64 34.64
C ARG A 17 14.67 -2.52 33.96
N LEU A 18 13.83 -1.96 33.09
CA LEU A 18 12.75 -2.70 32.39
C LEU A 18 13.07 -3.04 30.93
N ILE A 19 14.23 -2.59 30.40
CA ILE A 19 14.57 -2.74 28.98
C ILE A 19 15.92 -3.44 28.81
N THR A 20 16.02 -4.62 29.36
CA THR A 20 17.07 -5.56 28.94
C THR A 20 16.60 -6.26 27.67
N GLY A 21 17.13 -5.79 26.50
CA GLY A 21 16.89 -6.45 25.22
C GLY A 21 16.38 -5.60 24.07
N VAL A 22 16.04 -4.34 24.27
CA VAL A 22 15.65 -3.45 23.14
C VAL A 22 16.91 -2.89 22.50
N ARG A 23 17.25 -3.34 21.30
CA ARG A 23 18.29 -2.72 20.49
C ARG A 23 17.71 -1.49 19.81
N PHE A 24 18.25 -0.32 20.17
CA PHE A 24 17.99 0.93 19.44
C PHE A 24 19.05 1.07 18.36
N GLU A 25 18.68 0.89 17.12
CA GLU A 25 19.56 1.11 15.99
C GLU A 25 19.37 2.53 15.47
N LYS A 26 20.45 3.32 15.47
CA LYS A 26 20.46 4.62 14.81
C LYS A 26 20.64 4.44 13.32
N TYR A 27 19.97 5.26 12.51
CA TYR A 27 20.12 5.24 11.06
C TYR A 27 19.95 6.63 10.44
N ASN A 28 20.62 6.85 9.33
CA ASN A 28 20.50 8.03 8.50
C ASN A 28 19.75 7.73 7.19
N TYR A 29 19.72 6.47 6.77
CA TYR A 29 19.03 6.06 5.57
C TYR A 29 18.03 4.95 5.87
N LYS A 30 16.89 5.06 5.21
CA LYS A 30 15.89 3.99 5.10
C LYS A 30 15.77 3.62 3.64
N ILE A 31 16.02 2.37 3.31
CA ILE A 31 15.95 1.80 1.97
C ILE A 31 14.73 0.89 1.92
N ILE A 32 13.91 1.02 0.87
CA ILE A 32 12.76 0.14 0.64
C ILE A 32 12.89 -0.45 -0.75
N LYS A 33 13.20 -1.75 -0.80
CA LYS A 33 13.33 -2.51 -2.05
C LYS A 33 11.98 -3.08 -2.45
N CYS A 34 11.50 -2.71 -3.63
CA CYS A 34 10.21 -3.09 -4.21
C CYS A 34 10.44 -3.78 -5.57
N GLY A 35 10.94 -5.02 -5.56
CA GLY A 35 11.44 -5.68 -6.78
C GLY A 35 12.62 -4.90 -7.34
N LYS A 36 12.53 -4.50 -8.61
CA LYS A 36 13.55 -3.66 -9.26
C LYS A 36 13.51 -2.18 -8.88
N TYR A 37 12.48 -1.72 -8.14
CA TYR A 37 12.40 -0.33 -7.66
C TYR A 37 12.99 -0.22 -6.27
N ILE A 38 13.79 0.81 -6.06
CA ILE A 38 14.47 1.08 -4.78
C ILE A 38 14.13 2.50 -4.35
N GLN A 39 13.55 2.65 -3.17
CA GLN A 39 13.25 3.93 -2.55
C GLN A 39 14.23 4.19 -1.43
N ILE A 40 14.93 5.33 -1.48
CA ILE A 40 15.91 5.74 -0.48
C ILE A 40 15.42 7.02 0.18
N TYR A 41 15.31 6.99 1.51
CA TYR A 41 15.07 8.16 2.35
C TYR A 41 16.36 8.48 3.08
N HIS A 42 16.89 9.67 2.86
CA HIS A 42 18.01 10.21 3.61
C HIS A 42 17.50 11.25 4.61
N TYR A 43 17.84 11.06 5.87
CA TYR A 43 17.47 11.93 6.98
C TYR A 43 18.68 12.76 7.39
N ALA A 44 18.57 14.10 7.36
CA ALA A 44 19.65 15.00 7.79
C ALA A 44 20.06 14.76 9.26
N SER A 45 19.12 14.40 10.12
CA SER A 45 19.38 13.96 11.49
C SER A 45 19.18 12.47 11.66
N SER A 46 20.08 11.80 12.42
CA SER A 46 19.94 10.37 12.72
C SER A 46 18.61 10.07 13.40
N ARG A 47 17.95 9.02 12.96
CA ARG A 47 16.72 8.47 13.55
C ARG A 47 17.02 7.20 14.32
N VAL A 48 16.08 6.81 15.16
CA VAL A 48 16.18 5.58 15.95
C VAL A 48 15.09 4.63 15.48
N ASN A 49 15.49 3.43 15.08
CA ASN A 49 14.58 2.32 14.87
C ASN A 49 14.40 1.61 16.21
N SER A 50 13.23 1.72 16.81
CA SER A 50 12.89 0.94 17.99
C SER A 50 12.11 -0.29 17.56
N SER A 51 12.63 -1.46 17.84
CA SER A 51 11.92 -2.74 17.66
C SER A 51 10.80 -2.95 18.70
N LEU A 52 10.22 -1.86 19.21
CA LEU A 52 9.12 -1.87 20.18
C LEU A 52 7.80 -2.51 19.66
N GLU A 53 7.80 -3.08 18.47
CA GLU A 53 6.67 -3.88 18.00
C GLU A 53 6.46 -5.18 18.79
N CYS A 54 7.45 -5.60 19.60
CA CYS A 54 7.42 -6.89 20.29
C CYS A 54 6.72 -6.88 21.65
N PHE A 55 6.47 -5.75 22.26
CA PHE A 55 5.76 -5.69 23.52
C PHE A 55 4.38 -5.05 23.30
N GLY A 56 3.37 -5.92 23.36
CA GLY A 56 1.97 -5.58 23.17
C GLY A 56 1.46 -4.46 24.08
N PHE A 57 1.83 -3.23 23.79
CA PHE A 57 1.11 -2.09 24.27
C PHE A 57 -0.27 -2.11 23.61
N LYS A 58 -1.24 -2.76 24.29
CA LYS A 58 -2.65 -2.52 24.01
C LYS A 58 -2.85 -1.01 24.01
N LYS A 59 -3.18 -0.43 22.86
CA LYS A 59 -3.64 0.95 22.79
C LYS A 59 -4.82 1.05 23.76
N ILE A 60 -4.61 1.68 24.90
CA ILE A 60 -5.70 1.99 25.82
C ILE A 60 -6.48 3.11 25.17
N TYR A 61 -7.55 2.76 24.46
CA TYR A 61 -8.52 3.73 23.97
C TYR A 61 -9.29 4.28 25.18
N LYS A 62 -8.85 5.39 25.75
CA LYS A 62 -9.72 6.19 26.60
C LYS A 62 -10.87 6.68 25.73
N LYS A 63 -12.11 6.30 26.08
CA LYS A 63 -13.33 6.91 25.56
C LYS A 63 -13.30 8.41 25.93
N GLY A 64 -12.82 9.25 25.04
CA GLY A 64 -12.81 10.69 25.17
C GLY A 64 -13.09 11.30 23.82
N ARG A 65 -13.92 12.34 23.75
CA ARG A 65 -14.24 13.10 22.54
C ARG A 65 -12.97 13.52 21.81
N VAL A 66 -12.66 12.84 20.71
CA VAL A 66 -11.59 13.28 19.79
C VAL A 66 -12.12 14.50 19.08
N VAL A 67 -11.39 15.61 19.16
CA VAL A 67 -11.72 16.84 18.43
C VAL A 67 -11.62 16.51 16.92
N VAL A 68 -12.68 16.83 16.17
CA VAL A 68 -12.83 16.50 14.75
C VAL A 68 -11.61 16.88 13.89
N LYS A 69 -10.88 17.93 14.26
CA LYS A 69 -9.63 18.35 13.59
C LYS A 69 -8.48 17.34 13.72
N GLU A 70 -8.33 16.69 14.87
CA GLU A 70 -7.28 15.67 15.08
C GLU A 70 -7.63 14.38 14.33
N TYR A 71 -8.91 14.03 14.28
CA TYR A 71 -9.39 12.87 13.54
C TYR A 71 -9.08 12.99 12.04
N LYS A 72 -9.39 14.13 11.41
CA LYS A 72 -9.04 14.39 9.99
C LYS A 72 -7.54 14.31 9.72
N LYS A 73 -6.70 14.81 10.63
CA LYS A 73 -5.22 14.76 10.47
C LYS A 73 -4.66 13.35 10.59
N ILE A 74 -5.25 12.51 11.45
CA ILE A 74 -4.88 11.08 11.59
C ILE A 74 -5.33 10.32 10.36
N GLU A 75 -6.53 10.58 9.88
CA GLU A 75 -7.09 9.95 8.68
C GLU A 75 -6.24 10.24 7.44
N ASN A 76 -5.87 11.49 7.19
CA ASN A 76 -5.00 11.85 6.06
C ASN A 76 -3.65 11.12 6.11
N ARG A 77 -3.03 10.96 7.28
CA ARG A 77 -1.79 10.18 7.43
C ARG A 77 -1.99 8.70 7.09
N ASN A 78 -3.12 8.13 7.50
CA ASN A 78 -3.47 6.74 7.19
C ASN A 78 -3.73 6.53 5.70
N ILE A 79 -4.35 7.51 5.03
CA ILE A 79 -4.57 7.51 3.58
C ILE A 79 -3.23 7.48 2.85
N ILE A 80 -2.33 8.43 3.16
CA ILE A 80 -1.00 8.52 2.54
C ILE A 80 -0.21 7.22 2.77
N ARG A 81 -0.21 6.70 4.00
CA ARG A 81 0.45 5.43 4.32
C ARG A 81 -0.11 4.27 3.51
N SER A 82 -1.43 4.16 3.43
CA SER A 82 -2.11 3.11 2.68
C SER A 82 -1.76 3.18 1.20
N LYS A 83 -1.77 4.39 0.61
CA LYS A 83 -1.36 4.64 -0.76
C LYS A 83 0.07 4.19 -1.03
N LEU A 84 1.02 4.65 -0.22
CA LEU A 84 2.43 4.29 -0.37
C LEU A 84 2.65 2.78 -0.24
N ASN A 85 1.97 2.12 0.71
CA ASN A 85 2.07 0.68 0.89
C ASN A 85 1.51 -0.09 -0.32
N CYS A 86 0.39 0.34 -0.87
CA CYS A 86 -0.20 -0.26 -2.06
C CYS A 86 0.72 -0.09 -3.28
N GLN A 87 1.27 1.11 -3.50
CA GLN A 87 2.21 1.38 -4.59
C GLN A 87 3.49 0.53 -4.48
N ARG A 88 4.06 0.41 -3.28
CA ARG A 88 5.23 -0.42 -3.01
C ARG A 88 4.97 -1.89 -3.27
N LEU A 89 3.81 -2.38 -2.82
CA LEU A 89 3.40 -3.75 -3.06
C LEU A 89 3.21 -4.03 -4.57
N ALA A 90 2.62 -3.10 -5.31
CA ALA A 90 2.47 -3.22 -6.75
C ALA A 90 3.83 -3.21 -7.48
N LYS A 91 4.75 -2.32 -7.09
CA LYS A 91 6.12 -2.26 -7.63
C LYS A 91 6.91 -3.53 -7.32
N ALA A 92 6.75 -4.10 -6.11
CA ALA A 92 7.43 -5.35 -5.72
C ALA A 92 6.98 -6.57 -6.54
N ASN A 93 5.87 -6.46 -7.28
CA ASN A 93 5.30 -7.53 -8.10
C ASN A 93 5.06 -7.08 -9.54
N VAL A 94 5.77 -6.05 -10.01
CA VAL A 94 5.49 -5.41 -11.30
C VAL A 94 5.48 -6.39 -12.46
N ASP A 95 6.36 -7.39 -12.44
CA ASP A 95 6.49 -8.39 -13.50
C ASP A 95 5.40 -9.49 -13.44
N SER A 96 4.57 -9.48 -12.38
CA SER A 96 3.42 -10.40 -12.24
C SER A 96 2.12 -9.85 -12.82
N TRP A 97 2.04 -8.54 -13.08
CA TRP A 97 0.78 -7.93 -13.50
C TRP A 97 0.55 -8.06 -15.00
N MET A 98 -0.55 -8.70 -15.35
CA MET A 98 -0.99 -8.91 -16.74
C MET A 98 -2.22 -8.09 -17.09
N SER A 99 -3.07 -7.79 -16.10
CA SER A 99 -4.34 -7.10 -16.34
C SER A 99 -4.73 -6.13 -15.23
N PHE A 100 -5.50 -5.12 -15.66
CA PHE A 100 -6.30 -4.28 -14.80
C PHE A 100 -7.78 -4.59 -15.04
N ILE A 101 -8.50 -4.90 -13.96
CA ILE A 101 -9.88 -5.38 -14.05
C ILE A 101 -10.77 -4.48 -13.18
N THR A 102 -11.97 -4.18 -13.70
CA THR A 102 -13.00 -3.50 -12.94
C THR A 102 -14.23 -4.41 -12.83
N LEU A 103 -14.73 -4.61 -11.62
CA LEU A 103 -15.99 -5.28 -11.36
C LEU A 103 -17.04 -4.25 -10.94
N THR A 104 -18.16 -4.26 -11.60
CA THR A 104 -19.27 -3.32 -11.43
C THR A 104 -20.52 -4.08 -11.03
N TYR A 105 -21.21 -3.63 -10.00
CA TYR A 105 -22.54 -4.15 -9.68
C TYR A 105 -23.59 -3.62 -10.65
N ARG A 106 -24.53 -4.48 -11.05
CA ARG A 106 -25.72 -4.07 -11.79
C ARG A 106 -26.61 -3.20 -10.91
N GLU A 107 -26.86 -3.68 -9.70
CA GLU A 107 -27.63 -2.99 -8.69
C GLU A 107 -26.80 -1.92 -7.97
N ASN A 108 -27.47 -1.00 -7.28
CA ASN A 108 -26.78 0.05 -6.50
C ASN A 108 -26.28 -0.51 -5.16
N MET A 109 -25.32 -1.41 -5.20
CA MET A 109 -24.70 -2.05 -4.02
C MET A 109 -23.94 -1.02 -3.20
N GLN A 110 -24.39 -0.76 -1.97
CA GLN A 110 -23.76 0.17 -1.03
C GLN A 110 -23.26 -0.53 0.26
N ASP A 111 -23.67 -1.76 0.50
CA ASP A 111 -23.21 -2.54 1.64
C ASP A 111 -21.78 -3.05 1.42
N VAL A 112 -20.84 -2.41 2.11
CA VAL A 112 -19.40 -2.74 2.02
C VAL A 112 -19.11 -4.15 2.53
N ALA A 113 -19.82 -4.64 3.54
CA ALA A 113 -19.59 -5.96 4.10
C ALA A 113 -20.03 -7.05 3.12
N GLN A 114 -21.23 -6.88 2.53
CA GLN A 114 -21.73 -7.78 1.50
C GLN A 114 -20.85 -7.75 0.25
N ALA A 115 -20.46 -6.55 -0.22
CA ALA A 115 -19.59 -6.42 -1.37
C ALA A 115 -18.24 -7.15 -1.18
N LYS A 116 -17.67 -7.10 0.03
CA LYS A 116 -16.44 -7.86 0.35
C LYS A 116 -16.66 -9.37 0.34
N LEU A 117 -17.81 -9.84 0.77
CA LEU A 117 -18.17 -11.26 0.69
C LEU A 117 -18.27 -11.71 -0.78
N ASP A 118 -18.96 -10.93 -1.60
CA ASP A 118 -19.12 -11.21 -3.03
C ASP A 118 -17.74 -11.25 -3.73
N PHE A 119 -16.87 -10.27 -3.47
CA PHE A 119 -15.51 -10.27 -4.00
C PHE A 119 -14.70 -11.50 -3.51
N ARG A 120 -14.86 -11.89 -2.25
CA ARG A 120 -14.19 -13.09 -1.72
C ARG A 120 -14.66 -14.36 -2.43
N TYR A 121 -15.95 -14.49 -2.72
CA TYR A 121 -16.48 -15.62 -3.49
C TYR A 121 -15.95 -15.63 -4.92
N PHE A 122 -15.91 -14.45 -5.56
CA PHE A 122 -15.30 -14.29 -6.87
C PHE A 122 -13.85 -14.78 -6.87
N VAL A 123 -13.02 -14.29 -5.94
CA VAL A 123 -11.61 -14.72 -5.79
C VAL A 123 -11.49 -16.23 -5.59
N LYS A 124 -12.32 -16.83 -4.72
CA LYS A 124 -12.31 -18.28 -4.49
C LYS A 124 -12.61 -19.08 -5.77
N ASN A 125 -13.52 -18.61 -6.61
CA ASN A 125 -13.85 -19.27 -7.86
C ASN A 125 -12.69 -19.20 -8.87
N ILE A 126 -12.04 -18.05 -8.98
CA ILE A 126 -10.83 -17.91 -9.80
C ILE A 126 -9.73 -18.85 -9.29
N GLN A 127 -9.50 -18.91 -7.98
CA GLN A 127 -8.46 -19.75 -7.38
C GLN A 127 -8.67 -21.24 -7.54
N LYS A 128 -9.89 -21.71 -7.84
CA LYS A 128 -10.13 -23.12 -8.19
C LYS A 128 -9.45 -23.50 -9.51
N ILE A 129 -9.33 -22.55 -10.44
CA ILE A 129 -8.78 -22.73 -11.78
C ILE A 129 -7.31 -22.30 -11.80
N LYS A 130 -7.03 -21.08 -11.33
CA LYS A 130 -5.69 -20.48 -11.26
C LYS A 130 -5.21 -20.43 -9.81
N LYS A 131 -4.50 -21.46 -9.38
CA LYS A 131 -4.03 -21.62 -7.99
C LYS A 131 -3.07 -20.52 -7.55
N ASP A 132 -2.26 -20.00 -8.47
CA ASP A 132 -1.30 -18.92 -8.27
C ASP A 132 -1.91 -17.53 -8.49
N PHE A 133 -3.24 -17.39 -8.48
CA PHE A 133 -3.92 -16.12 -8.70
C PHE A 133 -3.40 -15.03 -7.76
N LYS A 134 -2.90 -13.96 -8.36
CA LYS A 134 -2.36 -12.77 -7.68
C LYS A 134 -3.24 -11.57 -7.97
N TYR A 135 -3.49 -10.75 -6.95
CA TYR A 135 -4.24 -9.50 -7.12
C TYR A 135 -3.92 -8.46 -6.06
N ILE A 136 -4.13 -7.19 -6.41
CA ILE A 136 -4.29 -6.05 -5.50
C ILE A 136 -5.59 -5.36 -5.87
N VAL A 137 -6.54 -5.25 -4.94
CA VAL A 137 -7.88 -4.69 -5.17
C VAL A 137 -8.12 -3.44 -4.34
N ILE A 138 -8.73 -2.44 -4.96
CA ILE A 138 -9.12 -1.16 -4.38
C ILE A 138 -10.64 -1.02 -4.56
N PRO A 139 -11.43 -0.98 -3.49
CA PRO A 139 -12.85 -0.65 -3.56
C PRO A 139 -13.02 0.86 -3.75
N GLU A 140 -13.94 1.25 -4.62
CA GLU A 140 -14.32 2.64 -4.88
C GLU A 140 -15.83 2.77 -4.93
N PHE A 141 -16.39 3.88 -4.43
CA PHE A 141 -17.79 4.22 -4.66
C PHE A 141 -17.94 5.07 -5.92
N GLN A 142 -18.82 4.64 -6.81
CA GLN A 142 -19.23 5.45 -7.96
C GLN A 142 -20.05 6.66 -7.53
N LYS A 143 -20.20 7.64 -8.42
CA LYS A 143 -21.08 8.80 -8.22
C LYS A 143 -22.52 8.41 -7.87
N ARG A 144 -23.04 7.33 -8.45
CA ARG A 144 -24.38 6.78 -8.14
C ARG A 144 -24.47 6.07 -6.79
N GLY A 145 -23.35 5.88 -6.09
CA GLY A 145 -23.25 5.26 -4.78
C GLY A 145 -22.91 3.77 -4.78
N ALA A 146 -22.88 3.07 -5.92
CA ALA A 146 -22.51 1.66 -5.97
C ALA A 146 -21.02 1.44 -5.81
N ILE A 147 -20.64 0.35 -5.12
CA ILE A 147 -19.24 -0.08 -4.99
C ILE A 147 -18.76 -0.65 -6.32
N HIS A 148 -17.53 -0.26 -6.68
CA HIS A 148 -16.69 -0.89 -7.71
C HIS A 148 -15.48 -1.54 -7.07
N PHE A 149 -14.97 -2.57 -7.73
CA PHE A 149 -13.66 -3.14 -7.42
C PHE A 149 -12.73 -2.93 -8.61
N HIS A 150 -11.66 -2.18 -8.37
CA HIS A 150 -10.58 -2.01 -9.32
C HIS A 150 -9.38 -2.84 -8.86
N PHE A 151 -8.85 -3.71 -9.72
CA PHE A 151 -7.74 -4.56 -9.30
C PHE A 151 -6.75 -4.86 -10.41
N LEU A 152 -5.48 -4.91 -10.02
CA LEU A 152 -4.42 -5.54 -10.79
C LEU A 152 -4.47 -7.04 -10.58
N SER A 153 -4.20 -7.81 -11.63
CA SER A 153 -4.08 -9.26 -11.51
C SER A 153 -3.07 -9.87 -12.47
N ASN A 154 -2.72 -11.12 -12.22
CA ASN A 154 -1.94 -11.95 -13.12
C ASN A 154 -2.81 -12.79 -14.09
N LEU A 155 -4.06 -12.38 -14.28
CA LEU A 155 -4.90 -12.94 -15.34
C LEU A 155 -4.50 -12.37 -16.69
N SER A 156 -4.40 -13.24 -17.69
CA SER A 156 -4.09 -12.88 -19.07
C SER A 156 -5.17 -13.36 -20.02
N LEU A 157 -5.09 -12.98 -21.29
CA LEU A 157 -6.00 -13.49 -22.33
C LEU A 157 -5.83 -14.99 -22.62
N GLU A 158 -4.77 -15.60 -22.10
CA GLU A 158 -4.53 -17.05 -22.17
C GLU A 158 -5.40 -17.84 -21.17
N ASP A 159 -5.88 -17.17 -20.11
CA ASP A 159 -6.76 -17.75 -19.09
C ASP A 159 -8.21 -17.86 -19.63
N LYS A 160 -8.44 -18.62 -20.72
CA LYS A 160 -9.70 -18.70 -21.48
C LYS A 160 -10.89 -19.24 -20.67
N ASP A 161 -10.63 -19.97 -19.59
CA ASP A 161 -11.68 -20.45 -18.67
C ASP A 161 -12.18 -19.34 -17.75
N ILE A 162 -11.45 -18.23 -17.65
CA ILE A 162 -11.74 -17.10 -16.77
C ILE A 162 -12.06 -15.86 -17.58
N ILE A 163 -11.28 -15.56 -18.63
CA ILE A 163 -11.43 -14.37 -19.47
C ILE A 163 -12.15 -14.78 -20.75
N VAL A 164 -13.28 -14.13 -21.02
CA VAL A 164 -14.15 -14.42 -22.16
C VAL A 164 -14.41 -13.16 -22.97
N LYS A 165 -14.53 -13.32 -24.30
CA LYS A 165 -14.95 -12.20 -25.15
C LYS A 165 -16.39 -11.80 -24.86
N GLN A 166 -16.70 -10.50 -24.94
CA GLN A 166 -18.06 -10.00 -24.92
C GLN A 166 -18.78 -10.36 -26.23
N LYS A 167 -20.04 -10.79 -26.13
CA LYS A 167 -20.82 -11.27 -27.28
C LYS A 167 -20.97 -10.23 -28.40
N ASP A 168 -21.09 -8.95 -28.02
CA ASP A 168 -21.42 -7.87 -28.94
C ASP A 168 -20.19 -7.00 -29.31
N ASN A 169 -18.99 -7.34 -28.79
CA ASN A 169 -17.79 -6.55 -29.06
C ASN A 169 -16.51 -7.39 -28.96
N ASP A 170 -15.93 -7.72 -30.10
CA ASP A 170 -14.71 -8.52 -30.21
C ASP A 170 -13.46 -7.92 -29.56
N LYS A 171 -13.50 -6.63 -29.20
CA LYS A 171 -12.38 -5.91 -28.58
C LYS A 171 -12.42 -5.89 -27.06
N TYR A 172 -13.56 -6.25 -26.46
CA TYR A 172 -13.74 -6.21 -25.02
C TYR A 172 -13.86 -7.61 -24.43
N TYR A 173 -13.41 -7.74 -23.18
CA TYR A 173 -13.41 -8.99 -22.47
C TYR A 173 -14.10 -8.83 -21.11
N ASP A 174 -14.84 -9.85 -20.74
CA ASP A 174 -15.45 -10.02 -19.42
C ASP A 174 -14.66 -11.03 -18.58
N VAL A 175 -14.79 -10.91 -17.27
CA VAL A 175 -14.26 -11.89 -16.33
C VAL A 175 -15.41 -12.80 -15.88
N LYS A 176 -15.33 -14.07 -16.25
CA LYS A 176 -16.25 -15.11 -15.81
C LYS A 176 -16.28 -15.16 -14.28
N TYR A 177 -17.36 -15.64 -13.71
CA TYR A 177 -17.58 -15.74 -12.26
C TYR A 177 -17.94 -14.44 -11.54
N TRP A 178 -18.02 -13.28 -12.21
CA TRP A 178 -18.65 -12.11 -11.66
C TRP A 178 -20.15 -12.06 -12.06
N SER A 179 -21.01 -12.71 -11.25
CA SER A 179 -22.44 -12.81 -11.53
C SER A 179 -23.26 -11.60 -11.06
N LYS A 180 -22.64 -10.63 -10.39
CA LYS A 180 -23.32 -9.50 -9.76
C LYS A 180 -23.52 -8.29 -10.69
N GLY A 181 -22.95 -8.33 -11.88
CA GLY A 181 -23.05 -7.22 -12.83
C GLY A 181 -22.09 -7.34 -13.99
N PHE A 182 -21.35 -6.27 -14.24
CA PHE A 182 -20.45 -6.15 -15.39
C PHE A 182 -19.00 -6.23 -14.95
N SER A 183 -18.14 -6.67 -15.84
CA SER A 183 -16.70 -6.60 -15.67
C SER A 183 -16.04 -5.96 -16.90
N SER A 184 -14.86 -5.39 -16.71
CA SER A 184 -13.99 -4.99 -17.82
C SER A 184 -12.58 -5.50 -17.54
N PHE A 185 -11.91 -5.93 -18.60
CA PHE A 185 -10.55 -6.43 -18.57
C PHE A 185 -9.68 -5.57 -19.50
N GLU A 186 -8.59 -5.08 -18.98
CA GLU A 186 -7.59 -4.33 -19.73
C GLU A 186 -6.22 -4.98 -19.58
N ASN A 187 -5.55 -5.28 -20.69
CA ASN A 187 -4.20 -5.80 -20.69
C ASN A 187 -3.21 -4.68 -20.32
N VAL A 188 -2.31 -4.95 -19.36
CA VAL A 188 -1.30 -3.98 -18.85
C VAL A 188 0.13 -4.54 -18.93
N VAL A 189 0.34 -5.62 -19.65
CA VAL A 189 1.65 -6.26 -19.79
C VAL A 189 2.70 -5.27 -20.27
N GLY A 190 3.82 -5.21 -19.55
CA GLY A 190 4.98 -4.38 -19.91
C GLY A 190 4.86 -2.89 -19.58
N ASP A 191 3.71 -2.39 -19.14
CA ASP A 191 3.51 -0.97 -18.86
C ASP A 191 3.52 -0.68 -17.34
N CYS A 192 4.72 -0.60 -16.77
CA CYS A 192 4.92 -0.28 -15.35
C CYS A 192 4.36 1.09 -14.96
N LYS A 193 4.43 2.10 -15.86
CA LYS A 193 3.89 3.43 -15.58
C LYS A 193 2.37 3.39 -15.51
N LYS A 194 1.75 2.65 -16.40
CA LYS A 194 0.30 2.42 -16.41
C LYS A 194 -0.16 1.70 -15.15
N ILE A 195 0.54 0.64 -14.74
CA ILE A 195 0.26 -0.12 -13.52
C ILE A 195 0.28 0.77 -12.26
N VAL A 196 1.35 1.53 -12.07
CA VAL A 196 1.48 2.45 -10.93
C VAL A 196 0.47 3.60 -11.01
N GLY A 197 0.22 4.11 -12.23
CA GLY A 197 -0.75 5.15 -12.52
C GLY A 197 -2.18 4.75 -12.13
N TYR A 198 -2.61 3.54 -12.50
CA TYR A 198 -3.93 3.01 -12.11
C TYR A 198 -4.10 2.96 -10.59
N ILE A 199 -3.15 2.36 -9.89
CA ILE A 199 -3.21 2.30 -8.43
C ILE A 199 -3.27 3.69 -7.81
N SER A 200 -2.43 4.61 -8.30
CA SER A 200 -2.40 5.98 -7.80
C SER A 200 -3.73 6.68 -8.00
N LYS A 201 -4.34 6.57 -9.19
CA LYS A 201 -5.63 7.21 -9.52
C LYS A 201 -6.74 6.83 -8.55
N TYR A 202 -6.87 5.56 -8.19
CA TYR A 202 -7.95 5.09 -7.33
C TYR A 202 -7.69 5.27 -5.84
N LEU A 203 -6.43 5.44 -5.44
CA LEU A 203 -6.06 5.73 -4.06
C LEU A 203 -5.97 7.23 -3.75
N THR A 204 -5.98 8.11 -4.77
CA THR A 204 -5.81 9.57 -4.61
C THR A 204 -7.05 10.37 -4.84
N LYS A 205 -8.19 9.75 -5.19
CA LYS A 205 -9.43 10.53 -5.22
C LYS A 205 -9.63 11.17 -3.85
N ASP A 206 -9.62 12.51 -3.84
CA ASP A 206 -9.63 13.35 -2.64
C ASP A 206 -10.92 13.18 -1.81
N ASP A 207 -11.97 12.69 -2.43
CA ASP A 207 -13.23 12.35 -1.78
C ASP A 207 -13.14 10.95 -1.17
N VAL A 208 -12.55 10.89 0.03
CA VAL A 208 -12.62 9.68 0.84
C VAL A 208 -14.06 9.48 1.25
N ASP A 209 -14.72 8.55 0.61
CA ASP A 209 -16.08 8.19 0.97
C ASP A 209 -16.12 7.67 2.41
N GLU A 210 -16.90 8.35 3.26
CA GLU A 210 -16.99 8.04 4.70
C GLU A 210 -17.47 6.61 4.95
N ARG A 211 -18.18 6.00 3.99
CA ARG A 211 -18.60 4.59 4.04
C ARG A 211 -17.43 3.61 4.03
N LEU A 212 -16.26 4.05 3.54
CA LEU A 212 -15.02 3.26 3.60
C LEU A 212 -14.22 3.49 4.89
N PHE A 213 -14.68 4.34 5.81
CA PHE A 213 -14.05 4.48 7.11
C PHE A 213 -14.12 3.14 7.87
N ASN A 214 -13.04 2.83 8.60
CA ASN A 214 -12.82 1.54 9.26
C ASN A 214 -12.64 0.33 8.33
N PHE A 215 -12.66 0.51 7.00
CA PHE A 215 -12.30 -0.52 6.06
C PHE A 215 -10.90 -0.33 5.50
N ARG A 216 -10.25 -1.44 5.15
CA ARG A 216 -8.97 -1.39 4.44
C ARG A 216 -9.18 -0.77 3.07
N ARG A 217 -8.39 0.25 2.73
CA ARG A 217 -8.46 0.95 1.44
C ARG A 217 -8.04 0.09 0.26
N PHE A 218 -7.25 -0.94 0.52
CA PHE A 218 -6.94 -1.97 -0.45
C PHE A 218 -6.80 -3.32 0.23
N SER A 219 -6.91 -4.38 -0.54
CA SER A 219 -6.61 -5.75 -0.13
C SER A 219 -5.78 -6.42 -1.21
N SER A 220 -5.09 -7.50 -0.86
CA SER A 220 -4.25 -8.22 -1.81
C SER A 220 -4.24 -9.71 -1.51
N SER A 221 -3.86 -10.50 -2.49
CA SER A 221 -3.53 -11.90 -2.29
C SER A 221 -2.29 -12.04 -1.39
N GLN A 222 -2.17 -13.17 -0.70
CA GLN A 222 -1.09 -13.41 0.26
C GLN A 222 0.23 -13.84 -0.39
N ASN A 223 0.16 -14.33 -1.62
CA ASN A 223 1.28 -14.86 -2.41
C ASN A 223 2.06 -13.76 -3.16
N LEU A 224 1.93 -12.50 -2.77
CA LEU A 224 2.71 -11.38 -3.30
C LEU A 224 4.04 -11.23 -2.57
N ASN A 225 5.07 -10.87 -3.33
CA ASN A 225 6.34 -10.43 -2.77
C ASN A 225 6.14 -9.14 -1.98
N LYS A 226 6.69 -9.11 -0.76
CA LYS A 226 6.60 -7.92 0.10
C LYS A 226 7.80 -7.02 -0.11
N PRO A 227 7.64 -5.68 -0.01
CA PRO A 227 8.78 -4.77 0.04
C PRO A 227 9.70 -5.10 1.22
N ILE A 228 11.02 -5.04 0.98
CA ILE A 228 12.04 -5.25 2.01
C ILE A 228 12.49 -3.87 2.51
N VAL A 229 12.53 -3.69 3.83
CA VAL A 229 12.93 -2.44 4.46
C VAL A 229 14.26 -2.64 5.19
N GLU A 230 15.24 -1.81 4.85
CA GLU A 230 16.57 -1.80 5.46
C GLU A 230 16.84 -0.42 6.06
N TYR A 231 17.62 -0.40 7.15
CA TYR A 231 18.03 0.83 7.81
C TYR A 231 19.58 0.87 7.84
N VAL A 232 20.16 1.98 7.42
CA VAL A 232 21.61 2.13 7.29
C VAL A 232 22.10 3.28 8.17
N ASP A 233 23.05 2.97 9.07
CA ASP A 233 23.84 3.97 9.77
C ASP A 233 25.15 4.20 8.99
N LEU A 234 25.39 5.45 8.58
CA LEU A 234 26.64 5.81 7.88
C LEU A 234 27.91 5.62 8.68
N LYS A 235 27.81 5.45 10.00
CA LYS A 235 28.96 5.10 10.84
C LYS A 235 29.45 3.66 10.58
N ASN A 236 28.56 2.79 10.08
CA ASN A 236 28.92 1.45 9.67
C ASN A 236 29.52 1.48 8.26
N GLN A 237 30.84 1.26 8.16
CA GLN A 237 31.58 1.32 6.88
C GLN A 237 31.10 0.29 5.86
N HIS A 238 30.74 -0.92 6.31
CA HIS A 238 30.23 -1.96 5.42
C HIS A 238 28.89 -1.56 4.80
N ALA A 239 27.91 -1.15 5.63
CA ALA A 239 26.60 -0.71 5.18
C ALA A 239 26.67 0.54 4.27
N ARG A 240 27.65 1.44 4.53
CA ARG A 240 27.92 2.58 3.66
C ARG A 240 28.43 2.16 2.29
N ASN A 241 29.34 1.19 2.24
CA ASN A 241 29.87 0.67 0.97
C ASN A 241 28.77 -0.04 0.16
N GLU A 242 27.91 -0.82 0.81
CA GLU A 242 26.75 -1.46 0.16
C GLU A 242 25.78 -0.43 -0.41
N LEU A 243 25.45 0.64 0.33
CA LEU A 243 24.62 1.74 -0.15
C LEU A 243 25.25 2.44 -1.36
N CYS A 244 26.55 2.73 -1.33
CA CYS A 244 27.26 3.34 -2.44
C CYS A 244 27.24 2.45 -3.69
N ASN A 245 27.43 1.15 -3.53
CA ASN A 245 27.36 0.18 -4.64
C ASN A 245 25.93 0.09 -5.21
N LEU A 246 24.92 0.07 -4.35
CA LEU A 246 23.52 0.09 -4.75
C LEU A 246 23.22 1.31 -5.63
N ILE A 247 23.61 2.51 -5.18
CA ILE A 247 23.37 3.75 -5.93
C ILE A 247 24.13 3.77 -7.26
N LYS A 248 25.38 3.31 -7.30
CA LYS A 248 26.18 3.27 -8.52
C LYS A 248 25.63 2.35 -9.60
N ASN A 249 24.98 1.26 -9.18
CA ASN A 249 24.45 0.23 -10.09
C ASN A 249 22.96 0.41 -10.41
N SER A 250 22.39 1.55 -10.04
CA SER A 250 20.97 1.83 -10.25
C SER A 250 20.77 3.15 -11.02
N GLU A 251 19.71 3.23 -11.80
CA GLU A 251 19.30 4.44 -12.52
C GLU A 251 18.40 5.32 -11.62
N LEU A 252 18.68 6.61 -11.54
CA LEU A 252 17.82 7.56 -10.82
C LEU A 252 16.56 7.87 -11.66
N ILE A 253 15.39 7.49 -11.11
CA ILE A 253 14.08 7.77 -11.75
C ILE A 253 13.49 9.08 -11.23
N TYR A 254 13.59 9.32 -9.92
CA TYR A 254 12.96 10.47 -9.27
C TYR A 254 13.74 10.89 -8.04
N ALA A 255 13.81 12.19 -7.79
CA ALA A 255 14.37 12.76 -6.57
C ALA A 255 13.50 13.93 -6.09
N ASP A 256 13.37 14.06 -4.78
CA ASP A 256 12.63 15.13 -4.11
C ASP A 256 13.22 15.41 -2.73
N SER A 257 12.91 16.56 -2.15
CA SER A 257 13.24 16.88 -0.78
C SER A 257 12.09 17.61 -0.09
N TYR A 258 11.88 17.33 1.18
CA TYR A 258 10.84 17.95 1.99
C TYR A 258 11.26 18.03 3.45
N LEU A 259 10.58 18.89 4.20
CA LEU A 259 10.79 19.00 5.63
C LEU A 259 9.81 18.11 6.40
N ASP A 260 10.31 17.44 7.43
CA ASP A 260 9.45 16.75 8.38
C ASP A 260 8.74 17.77 9.31
N PRO A 261 7.77 17.34 10.15
CA PRO A 261 7.10 18.24 11.08
C PRO A 261 8.01 18.96 12.08
N TYR A 262 9.27 18.55 12.19
CA TYR A 262 10.28 19.14 13.07
C TYR A 262 11.32 19.96 12.28
N LEU A 263 11.02 20.29 11.02
CA LEU A 263 11.87 21.07 10.11
C LEU A 263 13.21 20.38 9.76
N ASN A 264 13.33 19.07 9.92
CA ASN A 264 14.48 18.32 9.43
C ASN A 264 14.28 17.99 7.96
N GLU A 265 15.32 18.22 7.14
CA GLU A 265 15.30 17.86 5.73
C GLU A 265 15.29 16.33 5.57
N ILE A 266 14.40 15.83 4.70
CA ILE A 266 14.35 14.47 4.22
C ILE A 266 14.53 14.51 2.70
N LYS A 267 15.58 13.88 2.19
CA LYS A 267 15.76 13.67 0.75
C LYS A 267 15.25 12.30 0.37
N PHE A 268 14.47 12.26 -0.69
CA PHE A 268 13.88 11.06 -1.22
C PHE A 268 14.41 10.79 -2.63
N TYR A 269 14.79 9.55 -2.89
CA TYR A 269 15.24 9.09 -4.19
C TYR A 269 14.49 7.81 -4.57
N GLU A 270 14.11 7.69 -5.82
CA GLU A 270 13.62 6.45 -6.39
C GLU A 270 14.54 6.02 -7.52
N LEU A 271 15.03 4.79 -7.42
CA LEU A 271 15.98 4.20 -8.33
C LEU A 271 15.37 2.97 -9.01
N LEU A 272 15.86 2.66 -10.20
CA LEU A 272 15.65 1.39 -10.90
C LEU A 272 16.98 0.61 -10.86
N GLY A 273 16.95 -0.58 -10.26
CA GLY A 273 18.10 -1.49 -10.15
C GLY A 273 17.94 -2.74 -11.00
#